data_1a98e0e1e29bfcc9f7ee85c0598c1c7b
#
_entry.id   1a98e0e1e29bfcc9f7ee85c0598c1c7b
#
_cell.length_a   1.000
_cell.length_b   1.000
_cell.length_c   1.000
_cell.angle_alpha   90.00
_cell.angle_beta   90.00
_cell.angle_gamma   90.00
#
_symmetry.space_group_name_H-M   'P 1'
#
loop_
_entity.id
_entity.type
_entity.pdbx_description
1 polymer ?
#
loop_
_entity_poly.entity_id
_entity_poly.type
_entity_poly.pdbx_seq_one_letter_code
_entity_poly.pdbx_strand_id
1 'polypeptide(L)'
;GIGGGASLLVAAANYLESQKLAAMGNFAVTYDWSVAVILSILIGAVTLTGSFVAVGKLKGKIGDSNKVKLYKAIVKLCFLTLIAGAVYFTSVSQLNSDLLILGLIVVCLILGVCLVMPIGGADMPVVVSLLNSYSGLAGAAAGFVLGNNGLIVVGSLVGASGIILTSIMCKAMNRSLTNVLFGGSMSEQSGVTKSENDAFYEGKVKFSN
;
A
#
# COMPACT_ATOMS: atom_id res chain seq x y z
N GLY A 1 -1.46 9.16 -3.75
CA GLY A 1 -1.45 9.54 -2.34
C GLY A 1 -2.69 10.28 -1.89
N ILE A 2 -3.04 11.40 -2.53
CA ILE A 2 -4.19 12.25 -2.13
C ILE A 2 -5.52 11.47 -2.22
N GLY A 3 -5.72 10.66 -3.28
CA GLY A 3 -6.92 9.82 -3.40
C GLY A 3 -7.07 8.82 -2.25
N GLY A 4 -5.97 8.18 -1.82
CA GLY A 4 -5.98 7.31 -0.64
C GLY A 4 -6.32 8.07 0.65
N GLY A 5 -5.80 9.30 0.80
CA GLY A 5 -6.16 10.17 1.92
C GLY A 5 -7.64 10.56 1.93
N ALA A 6 -8.20 10.85 0.76
CA ALA A 6 -9.63 11.12 0.62
C ALA A 6 -10.49 9.91 1.04
N SER A 7 -10.13 8.70 0.57
CA SER A 7 -10.84 7.47 0.95
C SER A 7 -10.77 7.18 2.45
N LEU A 8 -9.61 7.43 3.08
CA LEU A 8 -9.44 7.33 4.53
C LEU A 8 -10.40 8.28 5.26
N LEU A 9 -10.44 9.56 4.86
CA LEU A 9 -11.29 10.57 5.49
C LEU A 9 -12.77 10.26 5.29
N VAL A 10 -13.17 9.82 4.11
CA VAL A 10 -14.56 9.39 3.82
C VAL A 10 -14.96 8.23 4.72
N ALA A 11 -14.11 7.21 4.86
CA ALA A 11 -14.38 6.06 5.73
C ALA A 11 -14.48 6.47 7.20
N ALA A 12 -13.60 7.34 7.68
CA ALA A 12 -13.62 7.84 9.05
C ALA A 12 -14.86 8.70 9.31
N ALA A 13 -15.22 9.59 8.38
CA ALA A 13 -16.43 10.43 8.51
C ALA A 13 -17.70 9.60 8.52
N ASN A 14 -17.82 8.62 7.61
CA ASN A 14 -18.97 7.73 7.55
C ASN A 14 -19.10 6.86 8.80
N TYR A 15 -17.96 6.42 9.37
CA TYR A 15 -17.95 5.71 10.65
C TYR A 15 -18.53 6.58 11.78
N LEU A 16 -18.10 7.84 11.91
CA LEU A 16 -18.62 8.76 12.93
C LEU A 16 -20.11 9.08 12.74
N GLU A 17 -20.56 9.20 11.50
CA GLU A 17 -21.97 9.41 11.18
C GLU A 17 -22.82 8.18 11.53
N SER A 18 -22.33 6.98 11.17
CA SER A 18 -23.03 5.73 11.47
C SER A 18 -23.17 5.48 12.97
N GLN A 19 -22.20 5.89 13.79
CA GLN A 19 -22.33 5.83 15.24
C GLN A 19 -23.47 6.72 15.76
N LYS A 20 -23.61 7.94 15.26
CA LYS A 20 -24.71 8.83 15.63
C LYS A 20 -26.07 8.26 15.25
N LEU A 21 -26.16 7.67 14.04
CA LEU A 21 -27.39 7.04 13.56
C LEU A 21 -27.72 5.76 14.36
N ALA A 22 -26.74 4.97 14.74
CA ALA A 22 -26.92 3.80 15.58
C ALA A 22 -27.39 4.17 16.99
N ALA A 23 -26.87 5.27 17.57
CA ALA A 23 -27.32 5.79 18.84
C ALA A 23 -28.79 6.26 18.82
N MET A 24 -29.29 6.66 17.63
CA MET A 24 -30.70 7.02 17.37
C MET A 24 -31.59 5.80 17.04
N GLY A 25 -31.03 4.58 17.00
CA GLY A 25 -31.75 3.36 16.66
C GLY A 25 -32.07 3.17 15.17
N ASN A 26 -31.53 4.02 14.29
CA ASN A 26 -31.87 4.06 12.87
C ASN A 26 -30.84 3.36 11.95
N PHE A 27 -29.78 2.73 12.51
CA PHE A 27 -28.74 2.11 11.71
C PHE A 27 -28.33 0.74 12.29
N ALA A 28 -28.50 -0.31 11.48
CA ALA A 28 -27.98 -1.63 11.80
C ALA A 28 -26.61 -1.79 11.11
N VAL A 29 -25.56 -1.95 11.89
CA VAL A 29 -24.22 -2.15 11.35
C VAL A 29 -24.13 -3.57 10.77
N THR A 30 -23.89 -3.63 9.47
CA THR A 30 -23.73 -4.88 8.73
C THR A 30 -22.24 -5.28 8.69
N TYR A 31 -21.93 -6.58 8.67
CA TYR A 31 -20.54 -7.04 8.53
C TYR A 31 -19.84 -6.50 7.29
N ASP A 32 -20.56 -6.49 6.15
CA ASP A 32 -20.03 -5.99 4.87
C ASP A 32 -19.59 -4.52 4.97
N TRP A 33 -20.39 -3.69 5.63
CA TRP A 33 -20.05 -2.29 5.87
C TRP A 33 -18.82 -2.14 6.76
N SER A 34 -18.73 -2.92 7.84
CA SER A 34 -17.58 -2.88 8.76
C SER A 34 -16.29 -3.27 8.07
N VAL A 35 -16.33 -4.31 7.24
CA VAL A 35 -15.17 -4.75 6.43
C VAL A 35 -14.78 -3.66 5.43
N ALA A 36 -15.74 -3.04 4.75
CA ALA A 36 -15.48 -1.97 3.79
C ALA A 36 -14.82 -0.74 4.44
N VAL A 37 -15.26 -0.35 5.64
CA VAL A 37 -14.65 0.75 6.41
C VAL A 37 -13.20 0.43 6.75
N ILE A 38 -12.94 -0.76 7.31
CA ILE A 38 -11.57 -1.19 7.68
C ILE A 38 -10.67 -1.22 6.44
N LEU A 39 -11.13 -1.80 5.33
CA LEU A 39 -10.36 -1.87 4.08
C LEU A 39 -10.08 -0.47 3.51
N SER A 40 -11.06 0.43 3.52
CA SER A 40 -10.88 1.80 3.04
C SER A 40 -9.87 2.58 3.90
N ILE A 41 -9.93 2.43 5.24
CA ILE A 41 -8.96 3.01 6.17
C ILE A 41 -7.55 2.42 5.92
N LEU A 42 -7.44 1.10 5.85
CA LEU A 42 -6.17 0.41 5.67
C LEU A 42 -5.48 0.83 4.38
N ILE A 43 -6.15 0.63 3.25
CA ILE A 43 -5.57 0.90 1.93
C ILE A 43 -5.35 2.39 1.74
N GLY A 44 -6.29 3.23 2.21
CA GLY A 44 -6.20 4.68 2.13
C GLY A 44 -5.02 5.24 2.92
N ALA A 45 -4.85 4.82 4.18
CA ALA A 45 -3.75 5.27 5.05
C ALA A 45 -2.38 4.83 4.53
N VAL A 46 -2.24 3.55 4.15
CA VAL A 46 -0.99 3.00 3.58
C VAL A 46 -0.62 3.74 2.30
N THR A 47 -1.59 4.04 1.44
CA THR A 47 -1.36 4.76 0.18
C THR A 47 -0.95 6.21 0.43
N LEU A 48 -1.56 6.87 1.40
CA LEU A 48 -1.24 8.25 1.74
C LEU A 48 0.22 8.36 2.23
N THR A 49 0.57 7.66 3.29
CA THR A 49 1.91 7.73 3.90
C THR A 49 2.99 7.15 3.01
N GLY A 50 2.72 6.02 2.35
CA GLY A 50 3.63 5.42 1.36
C GLY A 50 3.98 6.38 0.23
N SER A 51 3.01 7.16 -0.25
CA SER A 51 3.24 8.16 -1.29
C SER A 51 4.13 9.31 -0.82
N PHE A 52 3.99 9.78 0.43
CA PHE A 52 4.89 10.79 0.99
C PHE A 52 6.33 10.29 1.09
N VAL A 53 6.52 9.05 1.53
CA VAL A 53 7.85 8.42 1.58
C VAL A 53 8.43 8.28 0.17
N ALA A 54 7.65 7.82 -0.81
CA ALA A 54 8.09 7.68 -2.18
C ALA A 54 8.55 9.02 -2.78
N VAL A 55 7.78 10.10 -2.57
CA VAL A 55 8.17 11.45 -3.00
C VAL A 55 9.45 11.92 -2.31
N GLY A 56 9.59 11.65 -1.02
CA GLY A 56 10.80 11.98 -0.26
C GLY A 56 12.06 11.30 -0.79
N LYS A 57 11.92 10.02 -1.18
CA LYS A 57 13.02 9.25 -1.81
C LYS A 57 13.35 9.74 -3.22
N LEU A 58 12.34 9.99 -4.05
CA LEU A 58 12.55 10.53 -5.39
C LEU A 58 13.23 11.92 -5.37
N LYS A 59 12.95 12.73 -4.36
CA LYS A 59 13.62 14.03 -4.15
C LYS A 59 15.02 13.91 -3.53
N GLY A 60 15.50 12.71 -3.24
CA GLY A 60 16.78 12.47 -2.58
C GLY A 60 16.85 12.96 -1.13
N LYS A 61 15.72 13.35 -0.52
CA LYS A 61 15.67 13.80 0.88
C LYS A 61 15.71 12.64 1.88
N ILE A 62 15.28 11.46 1.46
CA ILE A 62 15.26 10.23 2.27
C ILE A 62 16.19 9.25 1.60
N GLY A 63 17.30 8.89 2.28
CA GLY A 63 18.24 7.87 1.81
C GLY A 63 17.71 6.46 1.99
N ASP A 64 18.38 5.49 1.35
CA ASP A 64 18.07 4.08 1.54
C ASP A 64 18.45 3.63 2.95
N SER A 65 17.54 2.89 3.58
CA SER A 65 17.73 2.49 4.97
C SER A 65 18.33 1.10 5.07
N ASN A 66 19.46 0.97 5.76
CA ASN A 66 20.10 -0.32 6.05
C ASN A 66 19.33 -1.17 7.10
N LYS A 67 18.25 -0.63 7.68
CA LYS A 67 17.47 -1.30 8.75
C LYS A 67 16.32 -2.17 8.22
N VAL A 68 16.51 -2.84 7.09
CA VAL A 68 15.47 -3.65 6.43
C VAL A 68 14.85 -4.69 7.38
N LYS A 69 15.66 -5.36 8.21
CA LYS A 69 15.16 -6.37 9.18
C LYS A 69 14.20 -5.76 10.20
N LEU A 70 14.50 -4.55 10.69
CA LEU A 70 13.65 -3.83 11.64
C LEU A 70 12.31 -3.45 11.02
N TYR A 71 12.32 -2.90 9.80
CA TYR A 71 11.07 -2.56 9.09
C TYR A 71 10.21 -3.79 8.83
N LYS A 72 10.81 -4.92 8.42
CA LYS A 72 10.07 -6.18 8.24
C LYS A 72 9.43 -6.68 9.55
N ALA A 73 10.12 -6.53 10.68
CA ALA A 73 9.57 -6.89 11.99
C ALA A 73 8.39 -5.99 12.38
N ILE A 74 8.52 -4.66 12.18
CA ILE A 74 7.44 -3.70 12.45
C ILE A 74 6.23 -3.97 11.56
N VAL A 75 6.44 -4.24 10.27
CA VAL A 75 5.37 -4.59 9.33
C VAL A 75 4.60 -5.82 9.80
N LYS A 76 5.31 -6.89 10.22
CA LYS A 76 4.65 -8.09 10.77
C LYS A 76 3.83 -7.77 12.01
N LEU A 77 4.37 -6.97 12.92
CA LEU A 77 3.67 -6.55 14.14
C LEU A 77 2.43 -5.73 13.80
N CYS A 78 2.54 -4.76 12.88
CA CYS A 78 1.41 -3.96 12.42
C CYS A 78 0.32 -4.82 11.77
N PHE A 79 0.68 -5.81 10.94
CA PHE A 79 -0.30 -6.73 10.36
C PHE A 79 -1.01 -7.55 11.44
N LEU A 80 -0.28 -8.04 12.44
CA LEU A 80 -0.88 -8.80 13.54
C LEU A 80 -1.87 -7.93 14.34
N THR A 81 -1.48 -6.69 14.65
CA THR A 81 -2.37 -5.75 15.38
C THR A 81 -3.58 -5.34 14.55
N LEU A 82 -3.43 -5.21 13.22
CA LEU A 82 -4.54 -4.92 12.31
C LEU A 82 -5.53 -6.09 12.23
N ILE A 83 -5.05 -7.32 12.11
CA ILE A 83 -5.91 -8.51 12.09
C ILE A 83 -6.66 -8.64 13.43
N ALA A 84 -5.95 -8.52 14.55
CA ALA A 84 -6.57 -8.58 15.88
C ALA A 84 -7.60 -7.44 16.08
N GLY A 85 -7.27 -6.22 15.66
CA GLY A 85 -8.17 -5.07 15.74
C GLY A 85 -9.39 -5.21 14.82
N ALA A 86 -9.22 -5.75 13.61
CA ALA A 86 -10.32 -6.00 12.68
C ALA A 86 -11.28 -7.08 13.23
N VAL A 87 -10.74 -8.18 13.74
CA VAL A 87 -11.54 -9.24 14.38
C VAL A 87 -12.27 -8.72 15.62
N TYR A 88 -11.60 -7.94 16.45
CA TYR A 88 -12.22 -7.32 17.61
C TYR A 88 -13.34 -6.36 17.20
N PHE A 89 -13.10 -5.51 16.21
CA PHE A 89 -14.07 -4.55 15.69
C PHE A 89 -15.33 -5.22 15.11
N THR A 90 -15.17 -6.37 14.45
CA THR A 90 -16.32 -7.12 13.90
C THR A 90 -17.04 -7.98 14.92
N SER A 91 -16.38 -8.40 16.01
CA SER A 91 -16.92 -9.33 17.00
C SER A 91 -17.55 -8.64 18.22
N VAL A 92 -16.99 -7.51 18.65
CA VAL A 92 -17.45 -6.78 19.84
C VAL A 92 -18.26 -5.56 19.40
N SER A 93 -19.48 -5.48 19.88
CA SER A 93 -20.43 -4.45 19.52
C SER A 93 -19.83 -3.04 19.43
N GLN A 94 -19.96 -2.51 18.32
CA GLN A 94 -19.52 -1.39 17.53
C GLN A 94 -19.71 0.01 18.14
N LEU A 95 -20.32 0.18 19.29
CA LEU A 95 -20.86 1.50 19.68
C LEU A 95 -19.88 2.38 20.50
N ASN A 96 -18.74 1.90 20.94
CA ASN A 96 -17.81 2.71 21.74
C ASN A 96 -16.33 2.50 21.33
N SER A 97 -16.08 2.36 20.02
CA SER A 97 -14.74 1.99 19.51
C SER A 97 -13.97 3.14 18.88
N ASP A 98 -14.26 4.41 19.22
CA ASP A 98 -13.58 5.57 18.64
C ASP A 98 -12.06 5.50 18.84
N LEU A 99 -11.63 5.10 20.03
CA LEU A 99 -10.22 4.93 20.35
C LEU A 99 -9.59 3.79 19.53
N LEU A 100 -10.36 2.72 19.27
CA LEU A 100 -9.92 1.60 18.46
C LEU A 100 -9.74 1.99 17.00
N ILE A 101 -10.70 2.70 16.39
CA ILE A 101 -10.59 3.19 15.01
C ILE A 101 -9.42 4.18 14.88
N LEU A 102 -9.27 5.09 15.84
CA LEU A 102 -8.12 6.00 15.85
C LEU A 102 -6.80 5.24 15.95
N GLY A 103 -6.72 4.23 16.81
CA GLY A 103 -5.57 3.33 16.92
C GLY A 103 -5.27 2.60 15.61
N LEU A 104 -6.30 2.05 14.94
CA LEU A 104 -6.17 1.39 13.64
C LEU A 104 -5.64 2.36 12.58
N ILE A 105 -6.15 3.58 12.53
CA ILE A 105 -5.66 4.62 11.59
C ILE A 105 -4.18 4.88 11.81
N VAL A 106 -3.73 5.07 13.07
CA VAL A 106 -2.32 5.32 13.40
C VAL A 106 -1.45 4.14 12.99
N VAL A 107 -1.87 2.91 13.29
CA VAL A 107 -1.13 1.69 12.88
C VAL A 107 -1.04 1.59 11.36
N CYS A 108 -2.10 1.88 10.62
CA CYS A 108 -2.10 1.88 9.16
C CYS A 108 -1.17 2.95 8.56
N LEU A 109 -1.11 4.14 9.16
CA LEU A 109 -0.19 5.21 8.75
C LEU A 109 1.28 4.78 8.94
N ILE A 110 1.60 4.17 10.08
CA ILE A 110 2.95 3.63 10.36
C ILE A 110 3.27 2.50 9.39
N LEU A 111 2.32 1.60 9.13
CA LEU A 111 2.48 0.51 8.18
C LEU A 111 2.88 1.02 6.79
N GLY A 112 2.22 2.06 6.28
CA GLY A 112 2.52 2.63 4.97
C GLY A 112 3.94 3.19 4.87
N VAL A 113 4.42 3.84 5.93
CA VAL A 113 5.83 4.29 6.00
C VAL A 113 6.77 3.09 5.98
N CYS A 114 6.52 2.09 6.84
CA CYS A 114 7.41 0.93 7.00
C CYS A 114 7.45 0.02 5.77
N LEU A 115 6.37 -0.02 4.97
CA LEU A 115 6.33 -0.79 3.72
C LEU A 115 7.21 -0.15 2.63
N VAL A 116 7.23 1.17 2.50
CA VAL A 116 7.92 1.87 1.41
C VAL A 116 9.37 2.20 1.76
N MET A 117 9.69 2.39 3.06
CA MET A 117 11.04 2.74 3.50
C MET A 117 12.15 1.78 3.05
N PRO A 118 11.99 0.44 3.09
CA PRO A 118 13.06 -0.47 2.69
C PRO A 118 13.25 -0.59 1.17
N ILE A 119 12.34 -0.02 0.36
CA ILE A 119 12.41 -0.13 -1.10
C ILE A 119 13.41 0.90 -1.64
N GLY A 120 14.31 0.48 -2.53
CA GLY A 120 15.34 1.36 -3.11
C GLY A 120 14.77 2.44 -4.01
N GLY A 121 15.48 3.57 -4.11
CA GLY A 121 15.08 4.70 -4.96
C GLY A 121 14.92 4.34 -6.43
N ALA A 122 15.72 3.41 -6.94
CA ALA A 122 15.65 2.91 -8.32
C ALA A 122 14.33 2.19 -8.63
N ASP A 123 13.72 1.53 -7.64
CA ASP A 123 12.46 0.79 -7.79
C ASP A 123 11.21 1.67 -7.52
N MET A 124 11.39 2.95 -7.18
CA MET A 124 10.30 3.86 -6.85
C MET A 124 9.24 4.03 -7.96
N PRO A 125 9.57 4.04 -9.26
CA PRO A 125 8.54 4.11 -10.31
C PRO A 125 7.52 2.97 -10.22
N VAL A 126 7.96 1.75 -9.92
CA VAL A 126 7.09 0.58 -9.71
C VAL A 126 6.21 0.79 -8.48
N VAL A 127 6.80 1.28 -7.38
CA VAL A 127 6.06 1.56 -6.12
C VAL A 127 4.99 2.63 -6.32
N VAL A 128 5.31 3.70 -7.06
CA VAL A 128 4.35 4.78 -7.35
C VAL A 128 3.17 4.26 -8.17
N SER A 129 3.42 3.40 -9.17
CA SER A 129 2.37 2.75 -9.95
C SER A 129 1.49 1.85 -9.08
N LEU A 130 2.10 1.07 -8.19
CA LEU A 130 1.37 0.20 -7.25
C LEU A 130 0.53 1.02 -6.26
N LEU A 131 1.07 2.10 -5.71
CA LEU A 131 0.33 3.00 -4.81
C LEU A 131 -0.84 3.71 -5.54
N ASN A 132 -0.70 3.97 -6.84
CA ASN A 132 -1.82 4.46 -7.66
C ASN A 132 -2.94 3.40 -7.75
N SER A 133 -2.57 2.14 -7.97
CA SER A 133 -3.53 1.03 -7.95
C SER A 133 -4.23 0.91 -6.59
N TYR A 134 -3.49 1.00 -5.49
CA TYR A 134 -4.08 0.99 -4.15
C TYR A 134 -5.00 2.19 -3.91
N SER A 135 -4.70 3.38 -4.47
CA SER A 135 -5.63 4.51 -4.43
C SER A 135 -6.97 4.19 -5.11
N GLY A 136 -6.95 3.47 -6.24
CA GLY A 136 -8.15 3.00 -6.92
C GLY A 136 -8.95 2.01 -6.05
N LEU A 137 -8.27 1.01 -5.48
CA LEU A 137 -8.91 0.04 -4.59
C LEU A 137 -9.48 0.68 -3.32
N ALA A 138 -8.78 1.67 -2.75
CA ALA A 138 -9.31 2.46 -1.62
C ALA A 138 -10.59 3.22 -2.01
N GLY A 139 -10.63 3.79 -3.23
CA GLY A 139 -11.82 4.42 -3.78
C GLY A 139 -12.98 3.43 -3.96
N ALA A 140 -12.71 2.21 -4.44
CA ALA A 140 -13.72 1.17 -4.53
C ALA A 140 -14.27 0.78 -3.15
N ALA A 141 -13.39 0.58 -2.16
CA ALA A 141 -13.78 0.30 -0.78
C ALA A 141 -14.62 1.43 -0.17
N ALA A 142 -14.22 2.70 -0.39
CA ALA A 142 -15.04 3.86 0.00
C ALA A 142 -16.40 3.88 -0.70
N GLY A 143 -16.46 3.43 -1.96
CA GLY A 143 -17.72 3.26 -2.70
C GLY A 143 -18.67 2.27 -2.03
N PHE A 144 -18.16 1.16 -1.48
CA PHE A 144 -18.97 0.23 -0.68
C PHE A 144 -19.47 0.87 0.61
N VAL A 145 -18.63 1.65 1.30
CA VAL A 145 -19.02 2.37 2.52
C VAL A 145 -20.17 3.35 2.24
N LEU A 146 -20.12 4.05 1.10
CA LEU A 146 -21.10 5.06 0.70
C LEU A 146 -22.32 4.47 -0.05
N GLY A 147 -22.32 3.17 -0.39
CA GLY A 147 -23.32 2.57 -1.26
C GLY A 147 -23.32 3.14 -2.69
N ASN A 148 -22.18 3.66 -3.17
CA ASN A 148 -22.07 4.31 -4.47
C ASN A 148 -21.47 3.37 -5.52
N ASN A 149 -22.33 2.78 -6.35
CA ASN A 149 -21.92 1.84 -7.41
C ASN A 149 -20.97 2.47 -8.44
N GLY A 150 -21.16 3.76 -8.77
CA GLY A 150 -20.27 4.46 -9.70
C GLY A 150 -18.84 4.52 -9.17
N LEU A 151 -18.67 4.83 -7.90
CA LEU A 151 -17.36 4.90 -7.24
C LEU A 151 -16.71 3.51 -7.12
N ILE A 152 -17.51 2.45 -6.89
CA ILE A 152 -17.03 1.06 -6.87
C ILE A 152 -16.46 0.69 -8.24
N VAL A 153 -17.21 0.93 -9.31
CA VAL A 153 -16.79 0.59 -10.69
C VAL A 153 -15.54 1.35 -11.08
N VAL A 154 -15.54 2.68 -10.92
CA VAL A 154 -14.39 3.52 -11.28
C VAL A 154 -13.16 3.15 -10.45
N GLY A 155 -13.31 2.98 -9.14
CA GLY A 155 -12.21 2.58 -8.26
C GLY A 155 -11.61 1.22 -8.63
N SER A 156 -12.45 0.26 -8.96
CA SER A 156 -12.03 -1.08 -9.40
C SER A 156 -11.27 -1.04 -10.73
N LEU A 157 -11.75 -0.26 -11.69
CA LEU A 157 -11.08 -0.07 -12.99
C LEU A 157 -9.70 0.59 -12.83
N VAL A 158 -9.61 1.64 -12.01
CA VAL A 158 -8.33 2.32 -11.72
C VAL A 158 -7.39 1.38 -10.97
N GLY A 159 -7.90 0.60 -10.01
CA GLY A 159 -7.14 -0.41 -9.30
C GLY A 159 -6.56 -1.46 -10.23
N ALA A 160 -7.39 -2.05 -11.08
CA ALA A 160 -6.98 -3.08 -12.04
C ALA A 160 -5.96 -2.55 -13.06
N SER A 161 -6.21 -1.40 -13.66
CA SER A 161 -5.29 -0.79 -14.62
C SER A 161 -3.94 -0.46 -13.99
N GLY A 162 -3.91 0.00 -12.73
CA GLY A 162 -2.68 0.25 -12.00
C GLY A 162 -1.87 -1.01 -11.72
N ILE A 163 -2.50 -2.16 -11.41
CA ILE A 163 -1.82 -3.45 -11.24
C ILE A 163 -1.18 -3.89 -12.55
N ILE A 164 -1.93 -3.78 -13.67
CA ILE A 164 -1.42 -4.13 -15.00
C ILE A 164 -0.21 -3.26 -15.35
N LEU A 165 -0.30 -1.95 -15.14
CA LEU A 165 0.80 -1.02 -15.38
C LEU A 165 2.03 -1.37 -14.54
N THR A 166 1.84 -1.66 -13.24
CA THR A 166 2.91 -2.09 -12.35
C THR A 166 3.60 -3.35 -12.85
N SER A 167 2.84 -4.33 -13.33
CA SER A 167 3.38 -5.58 -13.90
C SER A 167 4.22 -5.32 -15.16
N ILE A 168 3.74 -4.44 -16.05
CA ILE A 168 4.47 -4.05 -17.27
C ILE A 168 5.77 -3.32 -16.90
N MET A 169 5.73 -2.39 -15.93
CA MET A 169 6.91 -1.67 -15.46
C MET A 169 7.94 -2.61 -14.83
N CYS A 170 7.52 -3.58 -14.03
CA CYS A 170 8.41 -4.60 -13.49
C CYS A 170 9.13 -5.38 -14.60
N LYS A 171 8.39 -5.80 -15.64
CA LYS A 171 8.98 -6.50 -16.79
C LYS A 171 9.96 -5.60 -17.55
N ALA A 172 9.61 -4.33 -17.79
CA ALA A 172 10.48 -3.38 -18.47
C ALA A 172 11.79 -3.10 -17.72
N MET A 173 11.74 -3.13 -16.37
CA MET A 173 12.91 -2.94 -15.51
C MET A 173 13.68 -4.23 -15.23
N ASN A 174 13.26 -5.37 -15.82
CA ASN A 174 13.80 -6.70 -15.55
C ASN A 174 13.82 -7.04 -14.03
N ARG A 175 12.77 -6.66 -13.31
CA ARG A 175 12.58 -6.88 -11.89
C ARG A 175 11.31 -7.66 -11.62
N SER A 176 11.30 -8.58 -10.66
CA SER A 176 10.05 -9.19 -10.21
C SER A 176 9.37 -8.29 -9.16
N LEU A 177 8.05 -8.22 -9.20
CA LEU A 177 7.26 -7.44 -8.23
C LEU A 177 7.53 -7.90 -6.79
N THR A 178 7.69 -9.21 -6.59
CA THR A 178 8.02 -9.80 -5.28
C THR A 178 9.38 -9.33 -4.78
N ASN A 179 10.39 -9.24 -5.65
CA ASN A 179 11.71 -8.74 -5.27
C ASN A 179 11.67 -7.25 -4.95
N VAL A 180 10.90 -6.44 -5.67
CA VAL A 180 10.73 -5.01 -5.36
C VAL A 180 10.09 -4.80 -4.00
N LEU A 181 9.04 -5.55 -3.67
CA LEU A 181 8.28 -5.37 -2.43
C LEU A 181 8.95 -6.01 -1.20
N PHE A 182 9.58 -7.16 -1.37
CA PHE A 182 10.11 -7.96 -0.25
C PHE A 182 11.63 -8.12 -0.25
N GLY A 183 12.31 -7.85 -1.37
CA GLY A 183 13.74 -8.05 -1.53
C GLY A 183 14.60 -7.07 -0.75
N GLY A 184 14.17 -5.82 -0.63
CA GLY A 184 15.02 -4.73 -0.14
C GLY A 184 16.10 -4.34 -1.16
N SER A 185 16.66 -3.15 -1.05
CA SER A 185 17.60 -2.56 -2.03
C SER A 185 18.97 -3.26 -2.14
N MET A 186 19.20 -4.34 -1.39
CA MET A 186 20.50 -4.99 -1.24
C MET A 186 20.58 -6.43 -1.74
N SER A 187 19.55 -7.00 -2.32
CA SER A 187 19.66 -8.29 -2.95
C SER A 187 19.68 -8.15 -4.46
N GLU A 188 20.87 -8.28 -4.97
CA GLU A 188 21.21 -8.77 -6.29
C GLU A 188 21.76 -7.83 -7.33
N GLN A 189 23.02 -7.65 -7.14
CA GLN A 189 23.93 -7.94 -8.25
C GLN A 189 24.42 -9.41 -8.25
N SER A 190 23.67 -10.36 -7.75
CA SER A 190 24.05 -11.80 -7.73
C SER A 190 23.06 -12.62 -8.53
N GLY A 191 22.94 -12.33 -9.81
CA GLY A 191 22.05 -13.07 -10.71
C GLY A 191 22.27 -12.72 -12.16
N VAL A 192 23.35 -12.04 -12.48
CA VAL A 192 23.89 -12.12 -13.84
C VAL A 192 24.56 -13.49 -13.91
N THR A 193 23.78 -14.49 -14.32
CA THR A 193 24.34 -15.60 -15.07
C THR A 193 25.21 -14.92 -16.10
N LYS A 194 26.54 -15.09 -15.97
CA LYS A 194 27.45 -14.77 -17.05
C LYS A 194 26.88 -15.46 -18.28
N SER A 195 26.21 -14.69 -19.10
CA SER A 195 25.72 -15.15 -20.37
C SER A 195 26.97 -15.58 -21.11
N GLU A 196 26.97 -16.76 -21.72
CA GLU A 196 28.02 -17.23 -22.63
C GLU A 196 28.41 -16.18 -23.67
N ASN A 197 27.59 -15.14 -23.85
CA ASN A 197 27.82 -14.00 -24.70
C ASN A 197 28.91 -13.04 -24.18
N ASP A 198 29.13 -12.93 -22.85
CA ASP A 198 30.20 -12.05 -22.32
C ASP A 198 31.57 -12.66 -22.57
N ALA A 199 31.71 -14.00 -22.60
CA ALA A 199 32.93 -14.71 -23.01
C ALA A 199 33.23 -14.51 -24.49
N PHE A 200 32.24 -14.17 -25.31
CA PHE A 200 32.42 -13.96 -26.74
C PHE A 200 32.99 -12.57 -27.06
N TYR A 201 32.85 -11.61 -26.17
CA TYR A 201 33.33 -10.22 -26.36
C TYR A 201 34.68 -9.94 -25.68
N GLU A 202 35.11 -10.74 -24.70
CA GLU A 202 36.38 -10.58 -23.97
C GLU A 202 37.66 -10.84 -24.84
N GLY A 203 37.61 -10.82 -26.10
CA GLY A 203 38.79 -10.99 -26.94
C GLY A 203 38.79 -10.15 -28.22
N LYS A 204 37.76 -9.39 -28.51
CA LYS A 204 37.59 -8.75 -29.83
C LYS A 204 37.68 -7.23 -29.85
N VAL A 205 37.80 -6.55 -28.71
CA VAL A 205 38.00 -5.10 -28.69
C VAL A 205 39.48 -4.79 -28.56
N LYS A 206 40.19 -4.69 -29.68
CA LYS A 206 41.50 -4.03 -29.76
C LYS A 206 41.27 -2.54 -29.94
N PHE A 207 41.58 -1.75 -28.92
CA PHE A 207 41.74 -0.32 -29.14
C PHE A 207 42.96 -0.10 -30.05
N SER A 208 42.76 0.42 -31.22
CA SER A 208 43.82 0.95 -32.08
C SER A 208 44.12 2.38 -31.60
N ASN A 209 45.36 2.59 -31.19
CA ASN A 209 45.88 3.95 -30.99
C ASN A 209 46.01 4.65 -32.33
#